data_e14b86ef96b8953fd7335d75057a9071
#
_entry.id   e14b86ef96b8953fd7335d75057a9071
#
_cell.length_a   1.000
_cell.length_b   1.000
_cell.length_c   1.000
_cell.angle_alpha   90.00
_cell.angle_beta   90.00
_cell.angle_gamma   90.00
#
_symmetry.space_group_name_H-M   'P 1'
#
loop_
_entity.id
_entity.type
_entity.pdbx_description
1 polymer ?
#
loop_
_entity_poly.entity_id
_entity_poly.type
_entity_poly.pdbx_seq_one_letter_code
_entity_poly.pdbx_strand_id
1 'polypeptide(L)'
;MCRNTTNDTLETYRYLEGLGYSLVFVLGLLICGAALWAFIAKRASWTDSHIYMLNLVLADFALVLFLPFRVYDAFFCLPITFFCTFLIFIHFINMYASILTMTAISVHRYLSIRFPLQARSWRRRKEAAVAVCLLIWLFLVSVVVAFREDYYPKNLWACYERHKAHRRLHPQLGVLVLSLGYLAPLLIIVFCSSGIICIMVKEQNQSEERKSIVGIVKANMIVFLICYTPFHIAILDSFFSSCDSVHLPSHVFLQVSEWIASTNCCFDAISYYFLLKRFYTQDSDSTKNTVTTACTVD
;
A
#
# COMPACT_ATOMS: atom_id res chain seq x y z
N MET A 1 4.71 19.81 25.55
CA MET A 1 3.42 20.48 25.81
C MET A 1 2.92 21.01 24.48
N CYS A 2 1.88 20.42 23.91
CA CYS A 2 1.20 21.01 22.76
C CYS A 2 0.69 22.39 23.18
N ARG A 3 1.03 23.41 22.41
CA ARG A 3 0.65 24.79 22.73
C ARG A 3 -0.86 24.89 22.74
N ASN A 4 -1.44 25.41 23.81
CA ASN A 4 -2.86 25.78 23.94
C ASN A 4 -3.28 26.68 22.77
N THR A 5 -3.75 26.09 21.70
CA THR A 5 -4.50 26.80 20.68
C THR A 5 -5.97 26.67 21.11
N THR A 6 -6.54 27.80 21.54
CA THR A 6 -7.91 27.96 22.02
C THR A 6 -8.97 27.77 20.92
N ASN A 7 -8.75 26.89 19.96
CA ASN A 7 -9.73 26.55 18.92
C ASN A 7 -10.26 25.14 19.17
N ASP A 8 -11.46 25.05 19.72
CA ASP A 8 -12.21 23.80 19.95
C ASP A 8 -12.28 22.90 18.71
N THR A 9 -12.30 23.50 17.52
CA THR A 9 -12.29 22.76 16.24
C THR A 9 -11.01 21.99 16.01
N LEU A 10 -9.85 22.51 16.40
CA LEU A 10 -8.55 21.86 16.21
C LEU A 10 -8.36 20.69 17.19
N GLU A 11 -8.85 20.83 18.43
CA GLU A 11 -8.85 19.74 19.39
C GLU A 11 -9.76 18.60 18.94
N THR A 12 -10.98 18.90 18.51
CA THR A 12 -11.90 17.90 17.98
C THR A 12 -11.29 17.14 16.80
N TYR A 13 -10.62 17.85 15.89
CA TYR A 13 -9.95 17.24 14.75
C TYR A 13 -8.85 16.25 15.20
N ARG A 14 -8.01 16.61 16.16
CA ARG A 14 -6.94 15.74 16.70
C ARG A 14 -7.50 14.49 17.37
N TYR A 15 -8.59 14.62 18.11
CA TYR A 15 -9.30 13.45 18.68
C TYR A 15 -9.81 12.51 17.58
N LEU A 16 -10.41 13.04 16.52
CA LEU A 16 -10.88 12.25 15.39
C LEU A 16 -9.73 11.58 14.65
N GLU A 17 -8.61 12.28 14.44
CA GLU A 17 -7.40 11.71 13.86
C GLU A 17 -6.86 10.56 14.71
N GLY A 18 -6.71 10.74 16.01
CA GLY A 18 -6.23 9.71 16.93
C GLY A 18 -7.15 8.48 16.97
N LEU A 19 -8.47 8.69 17.01
CA LEU A 19 -9.44 7.59 16.93
C LEU A 19 -9.39 6.86 15.59
N GLY A 20 -9.26 7.59 14.48
CA GLY A 20 -9.15 7.03 13.14
C GLY A 20 -7.92 6.12 13.01
N TYR A 21 -6.73 6.59 13.42
CA TYR A 21 -5.52 5.78 13.40
C TYR A 21 -5.58 4.60 14.39
N SER A 22 -6.25 4.74 15.55
CA SER A 22 -6.46 3.63 16.49
C SER A 22 -7.28 2.51 15.85
N LEU A 23 -8.34 2.86 15.10
CA LEU A 23 -9.15 1.89 14.38
C LEU A 23 -8.34 1.17 13.30
N VAL A 24 -7.58 1.92 12.50
CA VAL A 24 -6.69 1.34 11.47
C VAL A 24 -5.64 0.43 12.10
N PHE A 25 -5.08 0.81 13.26
CA PHE A 25 -4.12 -0.02 13.99
C PHE A 25 -4.72 -1.36 14.40
N VAL A 26 -5.88 -1.36 15.06
CA VAL A 26 -6.52 -2.60 15.54
C VAL A 26 -6.90 -3.51 14.38
N LEU A 27 -7.58 -2.97 13.36
CA LEU A 27 -7.98 -3.73 12.18
C LEU A 27 -6.76 -4.22 11.38
N GLY A 28 -5.80 -3.34 11.14
CA GLY A 28 -4.57 -3.67 10.42
C GLY A 28 -3.75 -4.76 11.12
N LEU A 29 -3.62 -4.69 12.45
CA LEU A 29 -2.89 -5.70 13.22
C LEU A 29 -3.53 -7.08 13.09
N LEU A 30 -4.85 -7.17 13.20
CA LEU A 30 -5.58 -8.43 13.06
C LEU A 30 -5.47 -8.98 11.64
N ILE A 31 -5.69 -8.14 10.64
CA ILE A 31 -5.74 -8.52 9.23
C ILE A 31 -4.34 -8.88 8.70
N CYS A 32 -3.36 -8.00 8.86
CA CYS A 32 -1.99 -8.24 8.40
C CYS A 32 -1.34 -9.37 9.19
N GLY A 33 -1.62 -9.50 10.50
CA GLY A 33 -1.16 -10.59 11.32
C GLY A 33 -1.72 -11.94 10.86
N ALA A 34 -3.02 -12.03 10.58
CA ALA A 34 -3.65 -13.24 10.04
C ALA A 34 -3.11 -13.60 8.65
N ALA A 35 -2.94 -12.60 7.77
CA ALA A 35 -2.37 -12.79 6.44
C ALA A 35 -0.92 -13.31 6.52
N LEU A 36 -0.08 -12.67 7.34
CA LEU A 36 1.31 -13.07 7.52
C LEU A 36 1.42 -14.51 8.07
N TRP A 37 0.60 -14.83 9.08
CA TRP A 37 0.54 -16.20 9.62
C TRP A 37 0.16 -17.22 8.53
N ALA A 38 -0.86 -16.91 7.72
CA ALA A 38 -1.31 -17.81 6.65
C ALA A 38 -0.22 -17.99 5.56
N PHE A 39 0.51 -16.93 5.19
CA PHE A 39 1.64 -17.04 4.25
C PHE A 39 2.77 -17.90 4.81
N ILE A 40 3.13 -17.73 6.09
CA ILE A 40 4.19 -18.53 6.73
C ILE A 40 3.78 -20.02 6.82
N ALA A 41 2.53 -20.30 7.17
CA ALA A 41 2.00 -21.66 7.26
C ALA A 41 2.04 -22.41 5.91
N LYS A 42 1.83 -21.70 4.80
CA LYS A 42 1.80 -22.25 3.43
C LYS A 42 3.09 -22.04 2.62
N ARG A 43 4.23 -21.78 3.27
CA ARG A 43 5.50 -21.42 2.61
C ARG A 43 6.01 -22.45 1.59
N ALA A 44 5.66 -23.73 1.72
CA ALA A 44 6.12 -24.80 0.83
C ALA A 44 5.57 -24.66 -0.62
N SER A 45 4.41 -24.01 -0.79
CA SER A 45 3.71 -23.87 -2.08
C SER A 45 3.80 -22.46 -2.70
N TRP A 46 4.78 -21.65 -2.30
CA TRP A 46 4.91 -20.28 -2.80
C TRP A 46 5.21 -20.21 -4.30
N THR A 47 4.50 -19.34 -4.99
CA THR A 47 4.74 -18.92 -6.37
C THR A 47 5.27 -17.49 -6.39
N ASP A 48 5.64 -16.98 -7.56
CA ASP A 48 6.12 -15.60 -7.75
C ASP A 48 5.12 -14.56 -7.23
N SER A 49 3.82 -14.78 -7.47
CA SER A 49 2.76 -13.91 -6.97
C SER A 49 2.72 -13.84 -5.44
N HIS A 50 3.08 -14.94 -4.75
CA HIS A 50 3.13 -14.99 -3.30
C HIS A 50 4.27 -14.14 -2.74
N ILE A 51 5.40 -14.05 -3.45
CA ILE A 51 6.55 -13.23 -3.04
C ILE A 51 6.15 -11.75 -3.05
N TYR A 52 5.51 -11.28 -4.11
CA TYR A 52 5.02 -9.90 -4.17
C TYR A 52 3.99 -9.61 -3.08
N MET A 53 3.04 -10.52 -2.86
CA MET A 53 2.04 -10.33 -1.83
C MET A 53 2.62 -10.40 -0.41
N LEU A 54 3.59 -11.27 -0.17
CA LEU A 54 4.31 -11.30 1.10
C LEU A 54 5.06 -9.98 1.34
N ASN A 55 5.71 -9.43 0.30
CA ASN A 55 6.36 -8.13 0.38
C ASN A 55 5.36 -7.03 0.78
N LEU A 56 4.18 -7.04 0.18
CA LEU A 56 3.11 -6.09 0.50
C LEU A 56 2.64 -6.25 1.96
N VAL A 57 2.32 -7.48 2.39
CA VAL A 57 1.92 -7.77 3.79
C VAL A 57 2.99 -7.34 4.79
N LEU A 58 4.27 -7.57 4.49
CA LEU A 58 5.37 -7.17 5.38
C LEU A 58 5.49 -5.65 5.48
N ALA A 59 5.32 -4.94 4.37
CA ALA A 59 5.30 -3.49 4.35
C ALA A 59 4.12 -2.95 5.18
N ASP A 60 2.91 -3.45 4.94
CA ASP A 60 1.71 -3.06 5.69
C ASP A 60 1.82 -3.37 7.18
N PHE A 61 2.34 -4.55 7.54
CA PHE A 61 2.54 -4.93 8.92
C PHE A 61 3.56 -4.02 9.62
N ALA A 62 4.63 -3.64 8.91
CA ALA A 62 5.60 -2.67 9.43
C ALA A 62 4.94 -1.31 9.70
N LEU A 63 4.10 -0.80 8.78
CA LEU A 63 3.32 0.42 9.02
C LEU A 63 2.46 0.29 10.28
N VAL A 64 1.67 -0.77 10.37
CA VAL A 64 0.75 -1.02 11.48
C VAL A 64 1.48 -1.01 12.83
N LEU A 65 2.69 -1.60 12.92
CA LEU A 65 3.48 -1.59 14.15
C LEU A 65 3.91 -0.19 14.59
N PHE A 66 4.02 0.77 13.68
CA PHE A 66 4.40 2.15 13.99
C PHE A 66 3.19 3.10 14.14
N LEU A 67 1.97 2.68 13.79
CA LEU A 67 0.75 3.49 13.98
C LEU A 67 0.48 3.92 15.44
N PRO A 68 0.80 3.14 16.49
CA PRO A 68 0.62 3.60 17.86
C PRO A 68 1.36 4.90 18.19
N PHE A 69 2.51 5.14 17.54
CA PHE A 69 3.24 6.40 17.72
C PHE A 69 2.52 7.58 17.03
N ARG A 70 1.82 7.32 15.93
CA ARG A 70 0.96 8.31 15.28
C ARG A 70 -0.24 8.65 16.15
N VAL A 71 -0.86 7.64 16.77
CA VAL A 71 -1.93 7.83 17.76
C VAL A 71 -1.42 8.63 18.95
N TYR A 72 -0.24 8.29 19.46
CA TYR A 72 0.38 9.03 20.56
C TYR A 72 0.63 10.50 20.19
N ASP A 73 1.13 10.78 18.97
CA ASP A 73 1.36 12.14 18.48
C ASP A 73 0.05 12.94 18.41
N ALA A 74 -1.04 12.33 17.96
CA ALA A 74 -2.35 12.97 17.90
C ALA A 74 -2.84 13.45 19.28
N PHE A 75 -2.60 12.68 20.35
CA PHE A 75 -3.08 13.01 21.69
C PHE A 75 -2.05 13.81 22.52
N PHE A 76 -0.76 13.46 22.45
CA PHE A 76 0.27 13.95 23.37
C PHE A 76 1.38 14.76 22.73
N CYS A 77 1.37 14.92 21.41
CA CYS A 77 2.40 15.62 20.64
C CYS A 77 3.82 15.07 20.86
N LEU A 78 4.26 14.25 19.96
CA LEU A 78 5.59 13.69 19.97
C LEU A 78 6.64 14.80 19.77
N PRO A 79 7.73 14.84 20.56
CA PRO A 79 8.77 15.84 20.39
C PRO A 79 9.50 15.62 19.05
N ILE A 80 10.00 16.72 18.49
CA ILE A 80 10.77 16.70 17.24
C ILE A 80 12.16 16.13 17.54
N THR A 81 12.35 14.88 17.18
CA THR A 81 13.58 14.12 17.40
C THR A 81 13.94 13.36 16.13
N PHE A 82 15.12 12.74 16.12
CA PHE A 82 15.49 11.79 15.06
C PHE A 82 14.45 10.67 14.90
N PHE A 83 13.87 10.21 16.01
CA PHE A 83 12.82 9.20 16.00
C PHE A 83 11.55 9.69 15.27
N CYS A 84 11.17 10.94 15.43
CA CYS A 84 10.08 11.54 14.67
C CYS A 84 10.36 11.50 13.15
N THR A 85 11.56 11.88 12.74
CA THR A 85 11.97 11.81 11.33
C THR A 85 11.90 10.38 10.79
N PHE A 86 12.35 9.41 11.58
CA PHE A 86 12.27 8.00 11.25
C PHE A 86 10.81 7.52 11.05
N LEU A 87 9.88 7.94 11.92
CA LEU A 87 8.46 7.60 11.79
C LEU A 87 7.84 8.17 10.51
N ILE A 88 8.18 9.41 10.17
CA ILE A 88 7.74 10.04 8.92
C ILE A 88 8.27 9.26 7.72
N PHE A 89 9.55 8.87 7.73
CA PHE A 89 10.15 8.09 6.66
C PHE A 89 9.49 6.71 6.50
N ILE A 90 9.24 5.99 7.59
CA ILE A 90 8.56 4.71 7.54
C ILE A 90 7.18 4.84 6.88
N HIS A 91 6.42 5.87 7.24
CA HIS A 91 5.12 6.10 6.66
C HIS A 91 5.20 6.30 5.13
N PHE A 92 6.11 7.16 4.66
CA PHE A 92 6.29 7.41 3.24
C PHE A 92 6.86 6.21 2.48
N ILE A 93 7.89 5.56 3.01
CA ILE A 93 8.47 4.36 2.40
C ILE A 93 7.41 3.28 2.25
N ASN A 94 6.61 3.04 3.29
CA ASN A 94 5.54 2.05 3.23
C ASN A 94 4.52 2.37 2.14
N MET A 95 4.02 3.60 2.09
CA MET A 95 3.05 4.02 1.09
C MET A 95 3.56 3.78 -0.34
N TYR A 96 4.80 4.19 -0.65
CA TYR A 96 5.34 3.99 -2.00
C TYR A 96 5.78 2.54 -2.25
N ALA A 97 6.18 1.78 -1.23
CA ALA A 97 6.43 0.36 -1.34
C ALA A 97 5.15 -0.38 -1.74
N SER A 98 4.01 -0.04 -1.14
CA SER A 98 2.71 -0.62 -1.48
C SER A 98 2.29 -0.24 -2.91
N ILE A 99 2.39 1.04 -3.30
CA ILE A 99 2.09 1.50 -4.67
C ILE A 99 2.92 0.75 -5.73
N LEU A 100 4.23 0.68 -5.55
CA LEU A 100 5.13 0.04 -6.51
C LEU A 100 4.96 -1.48 -6.53
N THR A 101 4.70 -2.11 -5.39
CA THR A 101 4.42 -3.54 -5.30
C THR A 101 3.08 -3.89 -5.96
N MET A 102 2.02 -3.11 -5.74
CA MET A 102 0.74 -3.27 -6.46
C MET A 102 0.92 -3.14 -7.97
N THR A 103 1.75 -2.19 -8.41
CA THR A 103 2.09 -2.02 -9.82
C THR A 103 2.79 -3.25 -10.37
N ALA A 104 3.80 -3.78 -9.66
CA ALA A 104 4.51 -5.00 -10.04
C ALA A 104 3.56 -6.21 -10.10
N ILE A 105 2.65 -6.36 -9.16
CA ILE A 105 1.60 -7.40 -9.16
C ILE A 105 0.71 -7.28 -10.40
N SER A 106 0.28 -6.07 -10.75
CA SER A 106 -0.59 -5.82 -11.90
C SER A 106 0.11 -6.19 -13.23
N VAL A 107 1.38 -5.80 -13.39
CA VAL A 107 2.21 -6.16 -14.55
C VAL A 107 2.42 -7.68 -14.61
N HIS A 108 2.81 -8.29 -13.50
CA HIS A 108 3.06 -9.73 -13.43
C HIS A 108 1.81 -10.54 -13.82
N ARG A 109 0.63 -10.15 -13.31
CA ARG A 109 -0.64 -10.79 -13.67
C ARG A 109 -0.99 -10.59 -15.14
N TYR A 110 -0.85 -9.36 -15.66
CA TYR A 110 -1.10 -9.08 -17.07
C TYR A 110 -0.22 -9.93 -18.00
N LEU A 111 1.07 -9.98 -17.73
CA LEU A 111 2.03 -10.78 -18.53
C LEU A 111 1.71 -12.28 -18.44
N SER A 112 1.33 -12.79 -17.27
CA SER A 112 0.97 -14.19 -17.06
C SER A 112 -0.28 -14.61 -17.82
N ILE A 113 -1.24 -13.70 -18.00
CA ILE A 113 -2.50 -13.96 -18.71
C ILE A 113 -2.33 -13.73 -20.21
N ARG A 114 -1.62 -12.68 -20.61
CA ARG A 114 -1.45 -12.33 -22.02
C ARG A 114 -0.49 -13.25 -22.76
N PHE A 115 0.58 -13.72 -22.08
CA PHE A 115 1.66 -14.51 -22.65
C PHE A 115 1.91 -15.81 -21.86
N PRO A 116 0.95 -16.76 -21.82
CA PRO A 116 1.01 -17.91 -20.92
C PRO A 116 2.19 -18.84 -21.18
N LEU A 117 2.64 -18.99 -22.44
CA LEU A 117 3.79 -19.83 -22.80
C LEU A 117 5.11 -19.23 -22.31
N GLN A 118 5.30 -17.92 -22.50
CA GLN A 118 6.49 -17.22 -22.01
C GLN A 118 6.49 -17.11 -20.48
N ALA A 119 5.31 -16.84 -19.89
CA ALA A 119 5.14 -16.81 -18.45
C ALA A 119 5.52 -18.14 -17.81
N ARG A 120 5.28 -19.29 -18.46
CA ARG A 120 5.67 -20.61 -17.96
C ARG A 120 7.19 -20.78 -17.86
N SER A 121 7.95 -20.16 -18.74
CA SER A 121 9.41 -20.09 -18.67
C SER A 121 9.89 -19.14 -17.55
N TRP A 122 9.21 -18.01 -17.35
CA TRP A 122 9.53 -17.02 -16.32
C TRP A 122 9.05 -17.44 -14.94
N ARG A 123 7.94 -18.16 -14.85
CA ARG A 123 7.30 -18.64 -13.60
C ARG A 123 8.19 -19.56 -12.75
N ARG A 124 9.31 -20.04 -13.28
CA ARG A 124 10.33 -20.80 -12.53
C ARG A 124 11.31 -19.92 -11.77
N ARG A 125 11.26 -18.59 -11.91
CA ARG A 125 12.25 -17.67 -11.33
C ARG A 125 11.66 -16.85 -10.18
N LYS A 126 11.39 -17.51 -9.06
CA LYS A 126 11.11 -16.81 -7.77
C LYS A 126 12.16 -15.72 -7.48
N GLU A 127 13.39 -15.94 -7.93
CA GLU A 127 14.52 -15.01 -7.86
C GLU A 127 14.20 -13.66 -8.53
N ALA A 128 13.50 -13.66 -9.66
CA ALA A 128 13.12 -12.43 -10.33
C ALA A 128 12.12 -11.60 -9.51
N ALA A 129 11.15 -12.24 -8.87
CA ALA A 129 10.21 -11.57 -7.99
C ALA A 129 10.91 -10.97 -6.76
N VAL A 130 11.83 -11.71 -6.15
CA VAL A 130 12.66 -11.21 -5.04
C VAL A 130 13.52 -10.04 -5.50
N ALA A 131 14.16 -10.14 -6.67
CA ALA A 131 14.98 -9.05 -7.21
C ALA A 131 14.17 -7.77 -7.45
N VAL A 132 12.95 -7.87 -7.98
CA VAL A 132 12.05 -6.71 -8.16
C VAL A 132 11.69 -6.10 -6.80
N CYS A 133 11.35 -6.90 -5.79
CA CYS A 133 11.07 -6.39 -4.46
C CYS A 133 12.29 -5.66 -3.85
N LEU A 134 13.49 -6.25 -3.96
CA LEU A 134 14.72 -5.62 -3.48
C LEU A 134 15.02 -4.31 -4.21
N LEU A 135 14.82 -4.25 -5.52
CA LEU A 135 15.00 -3.03 -6.31
C LEU A 135 14.03 -1.92 -5.86
N ILE A 136 12.77 -2.26 -5.58
CA ILE A 136 11.79 -1.32 -5.02
C ILE A 136 12.31 -0.72 -3.71
N TRP A 137 12.75 -1.56 -2.75
CA TRP A 137 13.24 -1.10 -1.47
C TRP A 137 14.51 -0.26 -1.60
N LEU A 138 15.47 -0.69 -2.43
CA LEU A 138 16.71 0.07 -2.69
C LEU A 138 16.40 1.44 -3.31
N PHE A 139 15.48 1.50 -4.26
CA PHE A 139 15.04 2.76 -4.87
C PHE A 139 14.43 3.69 -3.81
N LEU A 140 13.49 3.20 -2.99
CA LEU A 140 12.83 4.00 -1.97
C LEU A 140 13.81 4.52 -0.91
N VAL A 141 14.71 3.68 -0.42
CA VAL A 141 15.75 4.09 0.52
C VAL A 141 16.67 5.13 -0.10
N SER A 142 17.07 4.96 -1.36
CA SER A 142 17.92 5.95 -2.06
C SER A 142 17.25 7.33 -2.19
N VAL A 143 15.94 7.35 -2.49
CA VAL A 143 15.15 8.60 -2.54
C VAL A 143 15.10 9.26 -1.16
N VAL A 144 14.81 8.49 -0.10
CA VAL A 144 14.77 9.02 1.27
C VAL A 144 16.11 9.59 1.69
N VAL A 145 17.21 8.90 1.38
CA VAL A 145 18.58 9.38 1.72
C VAL A 145 18.94 10.64 0.92
N ALA A 146 18.58 10.68 -0.37
CA ALA A 146 18.86 11.83 -1.24
C ALA A 146 18.13 13.11 -0.80
N PHE A 147 16.88 12.95 -0.35
CA PHE A 147 16.02 14.08 0.05
C PHE A 147 15.80 14.20 1.57
N ARG A 148 16.67 13.59 2.39
CA ARG A 148 16.54 13.57 3.86
C ARG A 148 16.37 14.96 4.48
N GLU A 149 17.00 15.98 3.91
CA GLU A 149 16.93 17.35 4.45
C GLU A 149 15.57 17.99 4.27
N ASP A 150 14.85 17.61 3.20
CA ASP A 150 13.49 18.10 2.93
C ASP A 150 12.46 17.52 3.89
N TYR A 151 12.74 16.34 4.42
CA TYR A 151 11.88 15.65 5.39
C TYR A 151 12.24 15.94 6.85
N TYR A 152 13.40 16.55 7.11
CA TYR A 152 13.81 16.82 8.48
C TYR A 152 13.00 17.98 9.07
N PRO A 153 12.25 17.77 10.16
CA PRO A 153 11.32 18.76 10.69
C PRO A 153 12.02 19.83 11.55
N LYS A 154 12.92 20.62 10.96
CA LYS A 154 13.72 21.62 11.69
C LYS A 154 12.89 22.72 12.40
N ASN A 155 11.67 22.98 11.93
CA ASN A 155 10.84 24.11 12.37
C ASN A 155 9.40 23.70 12.75
N LEU A 156 9.14 22.42 13.04
CA LEU A 156 7.83 21.94 13.46
C LEU A 156 7.66 22.01 14.98
N TRP A 157 6.44 22.18 15.45
CA TRP A 157 6.10 22.17 16.87
C TRP A 157 5.88 20.75 17.42
N ALA A 158 5.33 19.90 16.58
CA ALA A 158 5.10 18.49 16.84
C ALA A 158 5.52 17.64 15.65
N CYS A 159 5.64 16.33 15.84
CA CYS A 159 6.26 15.41 14.90
C CYS A 159 5.62 15.43 13.51
N TYR A 160 4.33 15.29 13.40
CA TYR A 160 3.62 15.25 12.10
C TYR A 160 3.01 16.61 11.70
N GLU A 161 3.23 17.65 12.49
CA GLU A 161 2.70 19.00 12.25
C GLU A 161 3.55 19.74 11.20
N ARG A 162 3.23 19.59 9.92
CA ARG A 162 3.91 20.28 8.81
C ARG A 162 3.44 21.72 8.59
N HIS A 163 2.43 22.14 9.33
CA HIS A 163 1.65 23.34 9.05
C HIS A 163 2.42 24.67 9.17
N LYS A 164 3.53 24.73 9.90
CA LYS A 164 4.28 25.98 10.12
C LYS A 164 5.62 26.06 9.39
N ALA A 165 5.99 25.00 8.70
CA ALA A 165 7.14 25.05 7.84
C ALA A 165 6.70 25.65 6.51
N HIS A 166 6.98 26.95 6.27
CA HIS A 166 6.93 27.61 4.96
C HIS A 166 7.85 26.95 3.91
N ARG A 167 8.17 25.70 4.10
CA ARG A 167 9.04 24.93 3.22
C ARG A 167 8.19 24.16 2.25
N ARG A 168 8.08 24.68 1.04
CA ARG A 168 7.59 23.92 -0.10
C ARG A 168 8.38 22.64 -0.23
N LEU A 169 7.73 21.55 -0.55
CA LEU A 169 8.37 20.32 -0.98
C LEU A 169 9.38 20.67 -2.07
N HIS A 170 10.62 20.15 -1.99
CA HIS A 170 11.63 20.43 -3.00
C HIS A 170 11.06 20.13 -4.40
N PRO A 171 11.13 21.05 -5.38
CA PRO A 171 10.46 20.86 -6.68
C PRO A 171 10.80 19.54 -7.35
N GLN A 172 12.06 19.11 -7.29
CA GLN A 172 12.51 17.83 -7.85
C GLN A 172 11.84 16.65 -7.16
N LEU A 173 11.72 16.67 -5.83
CA LEU A 173 11.03 15.63 -5.08
C LEU A 173 9.53 15.62 -5.39
N GLY A 174 8.89 16.78 -5.48
CA GLY A 174 7.49 16.89 -5.87
C GLY A 174 7.22 16.29 -7.24
N VAL A 175 8.05 16.62 -8.24
CA VAL A 175 7.95 16.04 -9.59
C VAL A 175 8.17 14.55 -9.58
N LEU A 176 9.18 14.04 -8.84
CA LEU A 176 9.47 12.61 -8.72
C LEU A 176 8.31 11.85 -8.07
N VAL A 177 7.76 12.38 -6.99
CA VAL A 177 6.63 11.80 -6.25
C VAL A 177 5.37 11.76 -7.12
N LEU A 178 5.04 12.84 -7.81
CA LEU A 178 3.85 12.90 -8.67
C LEU A 178 4.01 12.07 -9.94
N SER A 179 5.18 12.06 -10.58
CA SER A 179 5.39 11.34 -11.84
C SER A 179 5.65 9.85 -11.63
N LEU A 180 6.70 9.48 -10.89
CA LEU A 180 7.11 8.08 -10.69
C LEU A 180 6.40 7.43 -9.49
N GLY A 181 6.03 8.22 -8.47
CA GLY A 181 5.35 7.71 -7.29
C GLY A 181 3.85 7.48 -7.50
N TYR A 182 3.21 8.20 -8.44
CA TYR A 182 1.76 8.10 -8.62
C TYR A 182 1.33 7.96 -10.08
N LEU A 183 1.66 8.90 -10.98
CA LEU A 183 1.10 8.93 -12.33
C LEU A 183 1.52 7.71 -13.17
N ALA A 184 2.80 7.36 -13.17
CA ALA A 184 3.28 6.19 -13.88
C ALA A 184 2.68 4.88 -13.32
N PRO A 185 2.68 4.60 -11.99
CA PRO A 185 1.94 3.50 -11.40
C PRO A 185 0.46 3.46 -11.78
N LEU A 186 -0.24 4.58 -11.70
CA LEU A 186 -1.65 4.68 -12.08
C LEU A 186 -1.88 4.23 -13.54
N LEU A 187 -1.12 4.77 -14.48
CA LEU A 187 -1.26 4.43 -15.90
C LEU A 187 -0.96 2.95 -16.15
N ILE A 188 0.07 2.39 -15.51
CA ILE A 188 0.42 0.98 -15.63
C ILE A 188 -0.68 0.10 -15.05
N ILE A 189 -1.19 0.40 -13.85
CA ILE A 189 -2.26 -0.37 -13.20
C ILE A 189 -3.53 -0.34 -14.05
N VAL A 190 -3.95 0.84 -14.54
CA VAL A 190 -5.14 0.98 -15.38
C VAL A 190 -4.97 0.20 -16.68
N PHE A 191 -3.83 0.32 -17.35
CA PHE A 191 -3.53 -0.42 -18.59
C PHE A 191 -3.58 -1.94 -18.37
N CYS A 192 -2.84 -2.44 -17.38
CA CYS A 192 -2.77 -3.87 -17.08
C CYS A 192 -4.14 -4.42 -16.65
N SER A 193 -4.84 -3.71 -15.77
CA SER A 193 -6.17 -4.12 -15.27
C SER A 193 -7.20 -4.16 -16.40
N SER A 194 -7.26 -3.13 -17.23
CA SER A 194 -8.15 -3.06 -18.38
C SER A 194 -7.86 -4.18 -19.38
N GLY A 195 -6.57 -4.45 -19.65
CA GLY A 195 -6.14 -5.54 -20.51
C GLY A 195 -6.57 -6.92 -20.01
N ILE A 196 -6.39 -7.19 -18.70
CA ILE A 196 -6.82 -8.44 -18.05
C ILE A 196 -8.35 -8.60 -18.17
N ILE A 197 -9.10 -7.55 -17.82
CA ILE A 197 -10.56 -7.57 -17.87
C ILE A 197 -11.04 -7.83 -19.30
N CYS A 198 -10.44 -7.16 -20.30
CA CYS A 198 -10.81 -7.32 -21.71
C CYS A 198 -10.54 -8.75 -22.21
N ILE A 199 -9.42 -9.37 -21.84
CA ILE A 199 -9.09 -10.76 -22.19
C ILE A 199 -10.08 -11.72 -21.54
N MET A 200 -10.35 -11.55 -20.25
CA MET A 200 -11.20 -12.45 -19.48
C MET A 200 -12.69 -12.38 -19.89
N VAL A 201 -13.16 -11.20 -20.31
CA VAL A 201 -14.56 -11.02 -20.75
C VAL A 201 -14.78 -11.57 -22.16
N LYS A 202 -13.77 -11.52 -23.04
CA LYS A 202 -13.89 -12.05 -24.42
C LYS A 202 -13.97 -13.58 -24.49
N GLU A 203 -13.47 -14.29 -23.52
CA GLU A 203 -13.55 -15.75 -23.49
C GLU A 203 -14.92 -16.21 -22.97
N GLN A 204 -15.67 -16.92 -23.82
CA GLN A 204 -17.06 -17.35 -23.62
C GLN A 204 -17.30 -18.26 -22.40
N ASN A 205 -16.24 -18.88 -21.85
CA ASN A 205 -16.35 -19.80 -20.73
C ASN A 205 -16.09 -19.08 -19.40
N GLN A 206 -17.15 -18.56 -18.78
CA GLN A 206 -17.07 -17.88 -17.47
C GLN A 206 -16.93 -18.89 -16.32
N SER A 207 -15.72 -19.41 -16.12
CA SER A 207 -15.41 -20.18 -14.91
C SER A 207 -15.40 -19.29 -13.65
N GLU A 208 -15.75 -19.83 -12.49
CA GLU A 208 -15.71 -19.12 -11.21
C GLU A 208 -14.30 -18.58 -10.89
N GLU A 209 -13.26 -19.29 -11.35
CA GLU A 209 -11.87 -18.85 -11.23
C GLU A 209 -11.62 -17.53 -11.97
N ARG A 210 -12.15 -17.36 -13.16
CA ARG A 210 -12.00 -16.12 -13.96
C ARG A 210 -12.74 -14.95 -13.32
N LYS A 211 -13.94 -15.16 -12.84
CA LYS A 211 -14.69 -14.14 -12.09
C LYS A 211 -13.90 -13.66 -10.87
N SER A 212 -13.26 -14.59 -10.15
CA SER A 212 -12.40 -14.27 -9.00
C SER A 212 -11.21 -13.41 -9.43
N ILE A 213 -10.49 -13.76 -10.50
CA ILE A 213 -9.35 -12.98 -11.02
C ILE A 213 -9.79 -11.55 -11.39
N VAL A 214 -10.88 -11.41 -12.13
CA VAL A 214 -11.42 -10.09 -12.49
C VAL A 214 -11.83 -9.29 -11.27
N GLY A 215 -12.44 -9.95 -10.27
CA GLY A 215 -12.78 -9.31 -8.99
C GLY A 215 -11.57 -8.75 -8.26
N ILE A 216 -10.50 -9.53 -8.13
CA ILE A 216 -9.25 -9.11 -7.49
C ILE A 216 -8.63 -7.90 -8.22
N VAL A 217 -8.55 -7.97 -9.54
CA VAL A 217 -7.95 -6.90 -10.36
C VAL A 217 -8.74 -5.60 -10.23
N LYS A 218 -10.07 -5.69 -10.28
CA LYS A 218 -10.94 -4.52 -10.05
C LYS A 218 -10.78 -3.97 -8.64
N ALA A 219 -10.77 -4.83 -7.62
CA ALA A 219 -10.58 -4.41 -6.24
C ALA A 219 -9.26 -3.67 -6.04
N ASN A 220 -8.14 -4.21 -6.54
CA ASN A 220 -6.84 -3.56 -6.45
C ASN A 220 -6.81 -2.18 -7.12
N MET A 221 -7.43 -2.06 -8.30
CA MET A 221 -7.53 -0.76 -8.99
C MET A 221 -8.38 0.25 -8.20
N ILE A 222 -9.50 -0.18 -7.64
CA ILE A 222 -10.38 0.67 -6.83
C ILE A 222 -9.67 1.11 -5.54
N VAL A 223 -9.02 0.18 -4.84
CA VAL A 223 -8.26 0.47 -3.62
C VAL A 223 -7.14 1.48 -3.92
N PHE A 224 -6.39 1.28 -5.02
CA PHE A 224 -5.37 2.21 -5.44
C PHE A 224 -5.93 3.63 -5.64
N LEU A 225 -7.03 3.76 -6.36
CA LEU A 225 -7.66 5.06 -6.63
C LEU A 225 -8.18 5.73 -5.35
N ILE A 226 -8.85 4.98 -4.48
CA ILE A 226 -9.45 5.53 -3.26
C ILE A 226 -8.36 5.93 -2.25
N CYS A 227 -7.35 5.07 -2.04
CA CYS A 227 -6.37 5.30 -0.99
C CYS A 227 -5.29 6.32 -1.37
N TYR A 228 -4.85 6.34 -2.63
CA TYR A 228 -3.67 7.13 -2.99
C TYR A 228 -3.97 8.40 -3.78
N THR A 229 -5.09 8.47 -4.52
CA THR A 229 -5.43 9.66 -5.30
C THR A 229 -5.63 10.91 -4.43
N PRO A 230 -6.39 10.87 -3.30
CA PRO A 230 -6.59 12.05 -2.46
C PRO A 230 -5.28 12.63 -1.95
N PHE A 231 -4.34 11.78 -1.54
CA PHE A 231 -3.04 12.22 -1.04
C PHE A 231 -2.21 12.94 -2.11
N HIS A 232 -2.17 12.41 -3.35
CA HIS A 232 -1.41 13.01 -4.43
C HIS A 232 -2.07 14.30 -4.96
N ILE A 233 -3.40 14.41 -4.89
CA ILE A 233 -4.12 15.65 -5.14
C ILE A 233 -3.74 16.70 -4.07
N ALA A 234 -3.66 16.31 -2.80
CA ALA A 234 -3.27 17.22 -1.72
C ALA A 234 -1.81 17.72 -1.89
N ILE A 235 -0.89 16.82 -2.31
CA ILE A 235 0.49 17.23 -2.66
C ILE A 235 0.48 18.21 -3.84
N LEU A 236 -0.30 17.94 -4.87
CA LEU A 236 -0.39 18.80 -6.06
C LEU A 236 -0.92 20.19 -5.68
N ASP A 237 -1.99 20.24 -4.86
CA ASP A 237 -2.55 21.48 -4.33
C ASP A 237 -1.49 22.26 -3.55
N SER A 238 -0.76 21.61 -2.65
CA SER A 238 0.31 22.25 -1.87
C SER A 238 1.48 22.76 -2.75
N PHE A 239 1.67 22.17 -3.93
CA PHE A 239 2.70 22.58 -4.87
C PHE A 239 2.32 23.86 -5.65
N PHE A 240 1.04 24.03 -5.99
CA PHE A 240 0.54 25.17 -6.75
C PHE A 240 0.05 26.33 -5.87
N SER A 241 -0.29 26.09 -4.60
CA SER A 241 -0.78 27.13 -3.69
C SER A 241 0.33 28.15 -3.40
N SER A 242 0.00 29.42 -3.59
CA SER A 242 0.92 30.53 -3.31
C SER A 242 1.21 30.64 -1.82
N CYS A 243 2.42 31.09 -1.48
CA CYS A 243 2.99 31.13 -0.12
C CYS A 243 2.18 31.95 0.91
N ASP A 244 1.25 32.83 0.45
CA ASP A 244 0.57 33.82 1.28
C ASP A 244 -0.77 33.35 1.88
N SER A 245 -1.28 32.19 1.47
CA SER A 245 -2.56 31.67 1.96
C SER A 245 -2.47 30.20 2.30
N VAL A 246 -1.91 29.89 3.46
CA VAL A 246 -2.09 28.56 4.06
C VAL A 246 -3.53 28.51 4.57
N HIS A 247 -4.44 28.09 3.71
CA HIS A 247 -5.82 27.87 4.12
C HIS A 247 -5.89 26.63 5.00
N LEU A 248 -6.48 26.76 6.18
CA LEU A 248 -6.76 25.65 7.10
C LEU A 248 -7.39 24.43 6.40
N PRO A 249 -8.27 24.58 5.38
CA PRO A 249 -8.83 23.48 4.62
C PRO A 249 -7.79 22.60 3.92
N SER A 250 -6.74 23.17 3.34
CA SER A 250 -5.71 22.39 2.61
C SER A 250 -4.90 21.49 3.54
N HIS A 251 -4.61 21.94 4.76
CA HIS A 251 -3.89 21.14 5.74
C HIS A 251 -4.73 19.97 6.24
N VAL A 252 -5.99 20.19 6.57
CA VAL A 252 -6.92 19.15 6.98
C VAL A 252 -7.09 18.12 5.86
N PHE A 253 -7.19 18.58 4.61
CA PHE A 253 -7.30 17.70 3.46
C PHE A 253 -6.07 16.79 3.30
N LEU A 254 -4.85 17.32 3.48
CA LEU A 254 -3.63 16.52 3.43
C LEU A 254 -3.61 15.46 4.53
N GLN A 255 -3.94 15.82 5.78
CA GLN A 255 -3.94 14.86 6.90
C GLN A 255 -5.02 13.78 6.74
N VAL A 256 -6.24 14.16 6.32
CA VAL A 256 -7.29 13.18 6.01
C VAL A 256 -6.86 12.26 4.87
N SER A 257 -6.19 12.77 3.86
CA SER A 257 -5.67 11.99 2.74
C SER A 257 -4.55 11.03 3.18
N GLU A 258 -3.67 11.43 4.10
CA GLU A 258 -2.67 10.54 4.72
C GLU A 258 -3.35 9.42 5.53
N TRP A 259 -4.41 9.74 6.26
CA TRP A 259 -5.19 8.75 6.99
C TRP A 259 -5.85 7.75 6.03
N ILE A 260 -6.50 8.23 4.95
CA ILE A 260 -7.09 7.39 3.91
C ILE A 260 -6.01 6.48 3.28
N ALA A 261 -4.84 7.02 2.96
CA ALA A 261 -3.73 6.23 2.44
C ALA A 261 -3.29 5.13 3.41
N SER A 262 -3.31 5.40 4.71
CA SER A 262 -2.96 4.41 5.75
C SER A 262 -3.97 3.27 5.88
N THR A 263 -5.24 3.47 5.47
CA THR A 263 -6.26 2.40 5.48
C THR A 263 -6.01 1.33 4.42
N ASN A 264 -5.07 1.57 3.49
CA ASN A 264 -4.68 0.60 2.46
C ASN A 264 -4.32 -0.77 3.06
N CYS A 265 -3.59 -0.81 4.18
CA CYS A 265 -3.22 -2.05 4.86
C CYS A 265 -4.42 -2.94 5.24
N CYS A 266 -5.59 -2.34 5.45
CA CYS A 266 -6.84 -3.08 5.69
C CYS A 266 -7.48 -3.58 4.39
N PHE A 267 -7.40 -2.78 3.32
CA PHE A 267 -8.02 -3.14 2.02
C PHE A 267 -7.20 -4.14 1.22
N ASP A 268 -5.89 -4.15 1.36
CA ASP A 268 -5.02 -5.15 0.73
C ASP A 268 -5.33 -6.57 1.19
N ALA A 269 -5.94 -6.71 2.38
CA ALA A 269 -6.50 -7.96 2.87
C ALA A 269 -7.49 -8.62 1.90
N ILE A 270 -8.22 -7.86 1.11
CA ILE A 270 -9.13 -8.39 0.10
C ILE A 270 -8.34 -9.24 -0.91
N SER A 271 -7.19 -8.73 -1.36
CA SER A 271 -6.30 -9.47 -2.26
C SER A 271 -5.72 -10.72 -1.61
N TYR A 272 -5.36 -10.65 -0.33
CA TYR A 272 -4.86 -11.78 0.45
C TYR A 272 -5.92 -12.86 0.63
N TYR A 273 -7.15 -12.48 0.97
CA TYR A 273 -8.27 -13.41 1.12
C TYR A 273 -8.53 -14.21 -0.16
N PHE A 274 -8.63 -13.55 -1.31
CA PHE A 274 -8.88 -14.23 -2.58
C PHE A 274 -7.74 -15.17 -2.97
N LEU A 275 -6.49 -14.78 -2.68
CA LEU A 275 -5.35 -15.65 -2.94
C LEU A 275 -5.40 -16.89 -2.04
N LEU A 276 -5.64 -16.72 -0.75
CA LEU A 276 -5.74 -17.82 0.22
C LEU A 276 -6.92 -18.74 -0.09
N LYS A 277 -8.07 -18.20 -0.45
CA LYS A 277 -9.23 -18.99 -0.88
C LYS A 277 -8.89 -19.92 -2.04
N ARG A 278 -8.14 -19.44 -3.02
CA ARG A 278 -7.68 -20.26 -4.15
C ARG A 278 -6.81 -21.44 -3.70
N PHE A 279 -5.96 -21.23 -2.71
CA PHE A 279 -5.15 -22.32 -2.12
C PHE A 279 -6.00 -23.40 -1.49
N TYR A 280 -6.95 -23.01 -0.64
CA TYR A 280 -7.80 -23.99 0.03
C TYR A 280 -8.66 -24.80 -0.94
N THR A 281 -9.12 -24.18 -2.03
CA THR A 281 -9.88 -24.87 -3.07
C THR A 281 -9.01 -25.87 -3.82
N GLN A 282 -7.78 -25.49 -4.16
CA GLN A 282 -6.84 -26.35 -4.90
C GLN A 282 -6.35 -27.56 -4.06
N ASP A 283 -6.11 -27.39 -2.76
CA ASP A 283 -5.78 -28.47 -1.82
C ASP A 283 -6.96 -29.45 -1.68
N SER A 284 -8.19 -28.94 -1.60
CA SER A 284 -9.41 -29.73 -1.51
C SER A 284 -9.63 -30.63 -2.72
N ASP A 285 -9.39 -30.12 -3.93
CA ASP A 285 -9.52 -30.87 -5.18
C ASP A 285 -8.41 -31.93 -5.34
N SER A 286 -7.19 -31.61 -4.92
CA SER A 286 -6.07 -32.54 -4.91
C SER A 286 -6.33 -33.72 -3.95
N THR A 287 -6.86 -33.46 -2.77
CA THR A 287 -7.21 -34.49 -1.77
C THR A 287 -8.34 -35.38 -2.26
N LYS A 288 -9.38 -34.81 -2.91
CA LYS A 288 -10.48 -35.57 -3.51
C LYS A 288 -10.00 -36.52 -4.61
N ASN A 289 -9.13 -36.03 -5.50
CA ASN A 289 -8.57 -36.84 -6.59
C ASN A 289 -7.70 -37.99 -6.06
N THR A 290 -6.95 -37.76 -4.99
CA THR A 290 -6.13 -38.82 -4.36
C THR A 290 -6.99 -39.90 -3.71
N VAL A 291 -8.10 -39.52 -3.03
CA VAL A 291 -9.05 -40.44 -2.43
C VAL A 291 -9.79 -41.27 -3.50
N THR A 292 -10.20 -40.59 -4.61
CA THR A 292 -10.90 -41.30 -5.70
C THR A 292 -9.98 -42.31 -6.40
N THR A 293 -8.70 -42.02 -6.57
CA THR A 293 -7.73 -42.92 -7.17
C THR A 293 -7.41 -44.12 -6.24
N ALA A 294 -7.44 -43.93 -4.92
CA ALA A 294 -7.24 -45.01 -3.96
C ALA A 294 -8.44 -45.98 -3.89
N CYS A 295 -9.68 -45.47 -4.14
CA CYS A 295 -10.88 -46.31 -4.16
C CYS A 295 -11.12 -47.06 -5.48
N THR A 296 -10.34 -46.83 -6.53
CA THR A 296 -10.45 -47.53 -7.84
C THR A 296 -9.38 -48.61 -8.04
N VAL A 297 -8.56 -48.92 -7.05
CA VAL A 297 -7.47 -49.93 -7.11
C VAL A 297 -7.84 -51.21 -6.31
N ASP A 298 -9.02 -51.29 -5.71
CA ASP A 298 -9.62 -52.47 -5.14
C ASP A 298 -10.71 -52.99 -6.11
#